data_331c9ab34ce7937e49441ea96341673c
#
_entry.id   331c9ab34ce7937e49441ea96341673c
#
_cell.length_a   1.000
_cell.length_b   1.000
_cell.length_c   1.000
_cell.angle_alpha   90.00
_cell.angle_beta   90.00
_cell.angle_gamma   90.00
#
_symmetry.space_group_name_H-M   'P 1'
#
loop_
_entity.id
_entity.type
_entity.pdbx_description
1 polymer ?
#
loop_
_entity_poly.entity_id
_entity_poly.type
_entity_poly.pdbx_seq_one_letter_code
_entity_poly.pdbx_strand_id
1 'polypeptide(L)'
;MQENVVALFRQLRMFSSVAAAIGILLSLIFSELLNTSSMGWQVVIAVLALAMGIPHGALDHLVTLPKTQPQKMAIFIIVYIAVAIIAVVAILKFNVIGFIFVLFMSAVHFGIGDAAFISEIDKRSNSNSKLNRWFYIPAAGFTPVFIPLVNSASTEALASVNPALIDWHQGRDSQILVGVTAFTVVTIVVMIFGKRLREALDLVLLLALALIAPPLIAFAIYFGCWHAMRHTARLTLSLPKSIEALNQGSNKQAFLNAVIPGLPALIGTFVVAAVLALSGQKFSDEFFWMSLVVVWALTVPHMAVTAKLDRAALT
;
A
#
# COMPACT_ATOMS: atom_id res chain seq x y z
N MET A 1 4.38 -16.45 -22.58
CA MET A 1 3.82 -15.34 -21.76
C MET A 1 3.23 -15.81 -20.44
N GLN A 2 2.26 -16.74 -20.39
CA GLN A 2 1.61 -17.11 -19.11
C GLN A 2 2.60 -17.62 -18.04
N GLU A 3 3.54 -18.48 -18.40
CA GLU A 3 4.58 -18.99 -17.50
C GLU A 3 5.47 -17.87 -16.95
N ASN A 4 5.88 -16.92 -17.79
CA ASN A 4 6.69 -15.77 -17.38
C ASN A 4 5.95 -14.87 -16.39
N VAL A 5 4.65 -14.65 -16.61
CA VAL A 5 3.80 -13.91 -15.67
C VAL A 5 3.76 -14.62 -14.31
N VAL A 6 3.47 -15.92 -14.29
CA VAL A 6 3.44 -16.71 -13.04
C VAL A 6 4.80 -16.68 -12.34
N ALA A 7 5.89 -16.80 -13.10
CA ALA A 7 7.24 -16.71 -12.54
C ALA A 7 7.52 -15.35 -11.91
N LEU A 8 7.21 -14.24 -12.62
CA LEU A 8 7.35 -12.87 -12.08
C LEU A 8 6.55 -12.70 -10.78
N PHE A 9 5.27 -13.07 -10.79
CA PHE A 9 4.40 -12.90 -9.63
C PHE A 9 4.86 -13.74 -8.44
N ARG A 10 5.31 -14.99 -8.66
CA ARG A 10 5.86 -15.84 -7.61
C ARG A 10 7.17 -15.27 -7.04
N GLN A 11 8.06 -14.74 -7.89
CA GLN A 11 9.29 -14.07 -7.45
C GLN A 11 8.98 -12.86 -6.56
N LEU A 12 8.06 -12.01 -6.97
CA LEU A 12 7.67 -10.82 -6.19
C LEU A 12 6.93 -11.21 -4.90
N ARG A 13 6.09 -12.25 -4.92
CA ARG A 13 5.48 -12.79 -3.70
C ARG A 13 6.54 -13.29 -2.72
N MET A 14 7.56 -14.00 -3.22
CA MET A 14 8.66 -14.47 -2.40
C MET A 14 9.47 -13.30 -1.84
N PHE A 15 9.81 -12.32 -2.66
CA PHE A 15 10.48 -11.09 -2.22
C PHE A 15 9.71 -10.41 -1.08
N SER A 16 8.39 -10.19 -1.23
CA SER A 16 7.54 -9.59 -0.20
C SER A 16 7.57 -10.38 1.11
N SER A 17 7.48 -11.71 1.03
CA SER A 17 7.50 -12.58 2.21
C SER A 17 8.86 -12.58 2.90
N VAL A 18 9.96 -12.59 2.13
CA VAL A 18 11.33 -12.53 2.67
C VAL A 18 11.59 -11.16 3.31
N ALA A 19 11.17 -10.06 2.68
CA ALA A 19 11.29 -8.73 3.25
C ALA A 19 10.53 -8.61 4.59
N ALA A 20 9.32 -9.14 4.67
CA ALA A 20 8.56 -9.18 5.92
C ALA A 20 9.27 -10.03 6.99
N ALA A 21 9.74 -11.22 6.64
CA ALA A 21 10.45 -12.10 7.57
C ALA A 21 11.76 -11.46 8.08
N ILE A 22 12.53 -10.81 7.21
CA ILE A 22 13.74 -10.07 7.61
C ILE A 22 13.36 -8.92 8.53
N GLY A 23 12.31 -8.15 8.21
CA GLY A 23 11.85 -7.05 9.06
C GLY A 23 11.45 -7.52 10.45
N ILE A 24 10.72 -8.64 10.55
CA ILE A 24 10.36 -9.27 11.83
C ILE A 24 11.63 -9.69 12.59
N LEU A 25 12.54 -10.40 11.93
CA LEU A 25 13.77 -10.90 12.55
C LEU A 25 14.65 -9.75 13.07
N LEU A 26 14.86 -8.72 12.26
CA LEU A 26 15.64 -7.54 12.66
C LEU A 26 14.96 -6.79 13.82
N SER A 27 13.62 -6.69 13.81
CA SER A 27 12.89 -6.06 14.91
C SER A 27 13.01 -6.84 16.22
N LEU A 28 13.05 -8.17 16.17
CA LEU A 28 13.29 -9.00 17.36
C LEU A 28 14.72 -8.89 17.87
N ILE A 29 15.72 -8.93 16.98
CA ILE A 29 17.13 -8.87 17.36
C ILE A 29 17.52 -7.50 17.94
N PHE A 30 16.99 -6.45 17.33
CA PHE A 30 17.34 -5.07 17.68
C PHE A 30 16.26 -4.33 18.47
N SER A 31 15.34 -5.07 19.15
CA SER A 31 14.20 -4.48 19.84
C SER A 31 14.57 -3.39 20.84
N GLU A 32 15.62 -3.58 21.65
CA GLU A 32 16.08 -2.58 22.61
C GLU A 32 16.63 -1.32 21.93
N LEU A 33 17.44 -1.49 20.88
CA LEU A 33 17.99 -0.37 20.10
C LEU A 33 16.89 0.41 19.38
N LEU A 34 15.90 -0.29 18.80
CA LEU A 34 14.80 0.30 18.06
C LEU A 34 13.85 1.08 18.97
N ASN A 35 13.62 0.61 20.19
CA ASN A 35 12.77 1.28 21.16
C ASN A 35 13.41 2.48 21.84
N THR A 36 14.74 2.53 21.92
CA THR A 36 15.50 3.64 22.55
C THR A 36 15.99 4.68 21.56
N SER A 37 15.93 4.38 20.25
CA SER A 37 16.39 5.29 19.20
C SER A 37 15.35 6.37 18.88
N SER A 38 15.83 7.53 18.45
CA SER A 38 14.95 8.62 18.02
C SER A 38 14.04 8.19 16.85
N MET A 39 12.82 8.69 16.81
CA MET A 39 11.83 8.44 15.75
C MET A 39 12.32 8.85 14.34
N GLY A 40 13.32 9.74 14.25
CA GLY A 40 13.75 10.35 12.98
C GLY A 40 14.16 9.35 11.89
N TRP A 41 14.94 8.31 12.22
CA TRP A 41 15.35 7.30 11.24
C TRP A 41 14.15 6.45 10.73
N GLN A 42 13.16 6.19 11.58
CA GLN A 42 11.94 5.45 11.19
C GLN A 42 11.12 6.28 10.20
N VAL A 43 11.02 7.59 10.41
CA VAL A 43 10.37 8.51 9.47
C VAL A 43 11.08 8.50 8.13
N VAL A 44 12.43 8.54 8.11
CA VAL A 44 13.21 8.45 6.86
C VAL A 44 12.88 7.15 6.11
N ILE A 45 12.85 6.01 6.78
CA ILE A 45 12.52 4.72 6.15
C ILE A 45 11.08 4.73 5.63
N ALA A 46 10.13 5.28 6.38
CA ALA A 46 8.74 5.39 5.95
C ALA A 46 8.61 6.29 4.70
N VAL A 47 9.33 7.41 4.63
CA VAL A 47 9.38 8.29 3.45
C VAL A 47 10.01 7.58 2.25
N LEU A 48 11.09 6.81 2.44
CA LEU A 48 11.67 5.99 1.37
C LEU A 48 10.70 4.92 0.86
N ALA A 49 9.92 4.32 1.75
CA ALA A 49 8.89 3.36 1.37
C ALA A 49 7.74 4.03 0.57
N LEU A 50 7.32 5.23 0.97
CA LEU A 50 6.39 6.04 0.17
C LEU A 50 6.96 6.34 -1.21
N ALA A 51 8.26 6.68 -1.28
CA ALA A 51 8.95 6.92 -2.53
C ALA A 51 8.95 5.69 -3.46
N MET A 52 9.07 4.48 -2.93
CA MET A 52 8.94 3.25 -3.71
C MET A 52 7.48 2.99 -4.13
N GLY A 53 6.53 3.42 -3.32
CA GLY A 53 5.11 3.23 -3.58
C GLY A 53 4.52 4.20 -4.60
N ILE A 54 4.86 5.50 -4.55
CA ILE A 54 4.26 6.55 -5.39
C ILE A 54 4.28 6.23 -6.90
N PRO A 55 5.35 5.65 -7.49
CA PRO A 55 5.39 5.36 -8.92
C PRO A 55 4.26 4.48 -9.43
N HIS A 56 3.74 3.53 -8.63
CA HIS A 56 2.67 2.65 -9.13
C HIS A 56 1.34 3.40 -9.33
N GLY A 57 0.99 4.34 -8.46
CA GLY A 57 -0.22 5.17 -8.60
C GLY A 57 -0.11 6.18 -9.75
N ALA A 58 1.08 6.61 -10.07
CA ALA A 58 1.31 7.57 -11.15
C ALA A 58 1.00 7.03 -12.56
N LEU A 59 0.86 5.71 -12.71
CA LEU A 59 0.58 5.06 -13.99
C LEU A 59 -0.90 4.91 -14.31
N ASP A 60 -1.80 5.36 -13.44
CA ASP A 60 -3.25 5.23 -13.59
C ASP A 60 -3.76 5.70 -14.94
N HIS A 61 -3.24 6.82 -15.43
CA HIS A 61 -3.61 7.37 -16.73
C HIS A 61 -3.17 6.47 -17.91
N LEU A 62 -2.03 5.78 -17.80
CA LEU A 62 -1.52 4.88 -18.83
C LEU A 62 -2.26 3.55 -18.90
N VAL A 63 -2.80 3.12 -17.75
CA VAL A 63 -3.55 1.86 -17.63
C VAL A 63 -5.01 2.03 -18.00
N THR A 64 -5.57 3.24 -17.81
CA THR A 64 -6.99 3.51 -18.01
C THR A 64 -7.34 3.86 -19.44
N LEU A 65 -6.48 4.61 -20.13
CA LEU A 65 -6.77 5.18 -21.45
C LEU A 65 -5.63 4.94 -22.44
N PRO A 66 -5.96 4.57 -23.70
CA PRO A 66 -4.96 4.50 -24.74
C PRO A 66 -4.42 5.91 -25.10
N LYS A 67 -3.11 6.01 -25.33
CA LYS A 67 -2.44 7.26 -25.72
C LYS A 67 -3.00 7.92 -26.99
N THR A 68 -3.75 7.17 -27.79
CA THR A 68 -4.38 7.63 -29.03
C THR A 68 -5.59 8.54 -28.83
N GLN A 69 -6.02 8.78 -27.57
CA GLN A 69 -7.19 9.60 -27.25
C GLN A 69 -6.82 10.80 -26.35
N PRO A 70 -6.11 11.82 -26.89
CA PRO A 70 -5.55 12.90 -26.08
C PRO A 70 -6.62 13.74 -25.35
N GLN A 71 -7.79 13.95 -25.94
CA GLN A 71 -8.88 14.68 -25.29
C GLN A 71 -9.44 13.94 -24.08
N LYS A 72 -9.67 12.63 -24.19
CA LYS A 72 -10.12 11.81 -23.04
C LYS A 72 -9.05 11.74 -21.97
N MET A 73 -7.77 11.68 -22.36
CA MET A 73 -6.65 11.72 -21.44
C MET A 73 -6.62 13.05 -20.66
N ALA A 74 -6.79 14.18 -21.34
CA ALA A 74 -6.85 15.49 -20.67
C ALA A 74 -8.01 15.58 -19.69
N ILE A 75 -9.22 15.14 -20.07
CA ILE A 75 -10.38 15.09 -19.19
C ILE A 75 -10.11 14.20 -17.96
N PHE A 76 -9.53 13.01 -18.18
CA PHE A 76 -9.17 12.10 -17.09
C PHE A 76 -8.21 12.77 -16.10
N ILE A 77 -7.15 13.42 -16.57
CA ILE A 77 -6.18 14.10 -15.72
C ILE A 77 -6.84 15.24 -14.94
N ILE A 78 -7.68 16.05 -15.60
CA ILE A 78 -8.40 17.16 -14.96
C ILE A 78 -9.32 16.61 -13.84
N VAL A 79 -10.10 15.58 -14.11
CA VAL A 79 -10.98 14.94 -13.10
C VAL A 79 -10.16 14.34 -11.97
N TYR A 80 -9.06 13.65 -12.28
CA TYR A 80 -8.17 13.05 -11.29
C TYR A 80 -7.60 14.13 -10.33
N ILE A 81 -7.10 15.24 -10.88
CA ILE A 81 -6.58 16.36 -10.10
C ILE A 81 -7.69 17.02 -9.29
N ALA A 82 -8.87 17.25 -9.88
CA ALA A 82 -10.00 17.83 -9.17
C ALA A 82 -10.42 16.99 -7.95
N VAL A 83 -10.50 15.66 -8.10
CA VAL A 83 -10.80 14.73 -6.99
C VAL A 83 -9.69 14.79 -5.93
N ALA A 84 -8.42 14.83 -6.33
CA ALA A 84 -7.31 14.96 -5.39
C ALA A 84 -7.36 16.29 -4.62
N ILE A 85 -7.66 17.42 -5.28
CA ILE A 85 -7.81 18.73 -4.61
C ILE A 85 -8.97 18.69 -3.61
N ILE A 86 -10.11 18.13 -4.00
CA ILE A 86 -11.27 17.99 -3.08
C ILE A 86 -10.87 17.13 -1.87
N ALA A 87 -10.12 16.05 -2.08
CA ALA A 87 -9.62 15.21 -0.99
C ALA A 87 -8.65 15.97 -0.07
N VAL A 88 -7.72 16.76 -0.61
CA VAL A 88 -6.84 17.63 0.20
C VAL A 88 -7.68 18.56 1.08
N VAL A 89 -8.63 19.27 0.50
CA VAL A 89 -9.50 20.21 1.24
C VAL A 89 -10.30 19.47 2.32
N ALA A 90 -10.86 18.31 2.00
CA ALA A 90 -11.63 17.51 2.94
C ALA A 90 -10.77 17.01 4.11
N ILE A 91 -9.56 16.51 3.84
CA ILE A 91 -8.64 16.02 4.88
C ILE A 91 -8.21 17.19 5.78
N LEU A 92 -7.86 18.35 5.21
CA LEU A 92 -7.45 19.51 5.99
C LEU A 92 -8.59 20.11 6.82
N LYS A 93 -9.83 20.09 6.29
CA LYS A 93 -11.00 20.62 6.99
C LYS A 93 -11.54 19.68 8.07
N PHE A 94 -11.50 18.38 7.85
CA PHE A 94 -12.08 17.36 8.71
C PHE A 94 -11.01 16.39 9.25
N ASN A 95 -9.89 16.91 9.72
CA ASN A 95 -8.69 16.16 10.13
C ASN A 95 -8.92 14.70 10.56
N VAL A 96 -9.63 14.47 11.67
CA VAL A 96 -9.85 13.13 12.24
C VAL A 96 -10.76 12.28 11.36
N ILE A 97 -11.87 12.84 10.88
CA ILE A 97 -12.81 12.09 10.01
C ILE A 97 -12.16 11.77 8.68
N GLY A 98 -11.44 12.72 8.08
CA GLY A 98 -10.68 12.53 6.84
C GLY A 98 -9.62 11.45 7.01
N PHE A 99 -8.90 11.46 8.12
CA PHE A 99 -7.90 10.44 8.46
C PHE A 99 -8.53 9.05 8.58
N ILE A 100 -9.59 8.88 9.39
CA ILE A 100 -10.30 7.60 9.54
C ILE A 100 -10.81 7.09 8.19
N PHE A 101 -11.38 7.98 7.37
CA PHE A 101 -11.86 7.61 6.04
C PHE A 101 -10.74 7.10 5.15
N VAL A 102 -9.60 7.80 5.10
CA VAL A 102 -8.43 7.36 4.32
C VAL A 102 -7.87 6.05 4.83
N LEU A 103 -7.78 5.84 6.14
CA LEU A 103 -7.32 4.57 6.72
C LEU A 103 -8.21 3.40 6.30
N PHE A 104 -9.53 3.57 6.43
CA PHE A 104 -10.48 2.53 6.07
C PHE A 104 -10.42 2.21 4.57
N MET A 105 -10.43 3.24 3.72
CA MET A 105 -10.34 3.09 2.27
C MET A 105 -9.01 2.44 1.85
N SER A 106 -7.90 2.82 2.49
CA SER A 106 -6.57 2.22 2.24
C SER A 106 -6.56 0.74 2.62
N ALA A 107 -7.12 0.38 3.79
CA ALA A 107 -7.20 -1.01 4.22
C ALA A 107 -8.03 -1.86 3.24
N VAL A 108 -9.18 -1.36 2.80
CA VAL A 108 -10.01 -2.04 1.79
C VAL A 108 -9.27 -2.18 0.47
N HIS A 109 -8.64 -1.11 -0.02
CA HIS A 109 -7.86 -1.11 -1.26
C HIS A 109 -6.70 -2.10 -1.21
N PHE A 110 -5.94 -2.10 -0.12
CA PHE A 110 -4.79 -3.00 0.06
C PHE A 110 -5.22 -4.47 0.07
N GLY A 111 -6.27 -4.79 0.81
CA GLY A 111 -6.80 -6.15 0.85
C GLY A 111 -7.34 -6.64 -0.48
N ILE A 112 -8.09 -5.79 -1.20
CA ILE A 112 -8.59 -6.09 -2.55
C ILE A 112 -7.43 -6.28 -3.52
N GLY A 113 -6.44 -5.37 -3.50
CA GLY A 113 -5.26 -5.44 -4.35
C GLY A 113 -4.45 -6.72 -4.14
N ASP A 114 -4.30 -7.15 -2.88
CA ASP A 114 -3.60 -8.40 -2.55
C ASP A 114 -4.38 -9.65 -3.01
N ALA A 115 -5.70 -9.67 -2.80
CA ALA A 115 -6.57 -10.74 -3.30
C ALA A 115 -6.57 -10.80 -4.84
N ALA A 116 -6.55 -9.66 -5.51
CA ALA A 116 -6.45 -9.58 -6.96
C ALA A 116 -5.09 -10.10 -7.47
N PHE A 117 -3.98 -9.76 -6.80
CA PHE A 117 -2.66 -10.31 -7.12
C PHE A 117 -2.63 -11.85 -7.02
N ILE A 118 -3.21 -12.41 -5.97
CA ILE A 118 -3.33 -13.87 -5.81
C ILE A 118 -4.20 -14.47 -6.90
N SER A 119 -5.34 -13.85 -7.21
CA SER A 119 -6.25 -14.31 -8.26
C SER A 119 -5.58 -14.34 -9.63
N GLU A 120 -4.66 -13.42 -9.93
CA GLU A 120 -3.88 -13.45 -11.17
C GLU A 120 -2.92 -14.65 -11.25
N ILE A 121 -2.36 -15.07 -10.11
CA ILE A 121 -1.56 -16.32 -10.03
C ILE A 121 -2.47 -17.53 -10.23
N ASP A 122 -3.58 -17.59 -9.50
CA ASP A 122 -4.51 -18.74 -9.53
C ASP A 122 -5.06 -18.99 -10.94
N LYS A 123 -5.50 -17.95 -11.64
CA LYS A 123 -6.03 -18.01 -13.01
C LYS A 123 -5.01 -18.61 -13.99
N ARG A 124 -3.72 -18.32 -13.82
CA ARG A 124 -2.65 -18.74 -14.74
C ARG A 124 -1.96 -20.05 -14.34
N SER A 125 -2.12 -20.46 -13.08
CA SER A 125 -1.57 -21.74 -12.58
C SER A 125 -2.60 -22.85 -12.47
N ASN A 126 -3.82 -22.64 -12.98
CA ASN A 126 -4.94 -23.59 -12.91
C ASN A 126 -5.19 -24.10 -11.48
N SER A 127 -5.16 -23.21 -10.50
CA SER A 127 -5.40 -23.57 -9.11
C SER A 127 -6.85 -24.01 -8.89
N ASN A 128 -7.03 -25.22 -8.34
CA ASN A 128 -8.36 -25.75 -8.03
C ASN A 128 -8.95 -25.22 -6.71
N SER A 129 -8.13 -24.57 -5.87
CA SER A 129 -8.56 -24.05 -4.58
C SER A 129 -9.00 -22.59 -4.70
N LYS A 130 -10.26 -22.29 -4.37
CA LYS A 130 -10.79 -20.93 -4.41
C LYS A 130 -10.40 -20.13 -3.16
N LEU A 131 -9.92 -18.92 -3.36
CA LEU A 131 -9.66 -17.98 -2.27
C LEU A 131 -10.98 -17.53 -1.64
N ASN A 132 -11.14 -17.69 -0.32
CA ASN A 132 -12.28 -17.12 0.41
C ASN A 132 -12.04 -15.63 0.62
N ARG A 133 -12.49 -14.80 -0.32
CA ARG A 133 -12.25 -13.36 -0.39
C ARG A 133 -12.90 -12.60 0.75
N TRP A 134 -14.03 -13.05 1.25
CA TRP A 134 -14.75 -12.41 2.36
C TRP A 134 -13.94 -12.37 3.66
N PHE A 135 -13.14 -13.39 3.88
CA PHE A 135 -12.20 -13.44 5.00
C PHE A 135 -10.86 -12.80 4.63
N TYR A 136 -10.31 -13.16 3.46
CA TYR A 136 -8.95 -12.77 3.10
C TYR A 136 -8.79 -11.26 2.91
N ILE A 137 -9.71 -10.60 2.20
CA ILE A 137 -9.61 -9.15 1.90
C ILE A 137 -9.54 -8.31 3.18
N PRO A 138 -10.47 -8.45 4.16
CA PRO A 138 -10.37 -7.67 5.39
C PRO A 138 -9.09 -8.00 6.18
N ALA A 139 -8.72 -9.28 6.32
CA ALA A 139 -7.53 -9.64 7.08
C ALA A 139 -6.25 -9.06 6.45
N ALA A 140 -6.05 -9.22 5.13
CA ALA A 140 -4.87 -8.73 4.43
C ALA A 140 -4.76 -7.20 4.40
N GLY A 141 -5.89 -6.50 4.47
CA GLY A 141 -5.91 -5.05 4.43
C GLY A 141 -5.90 -4.38 5.81
N PHE A 142 -6.73 -4.83 6.74
CA PHE A 142 -6.85 -4.18 8.05
C PHE A 142 -5.65 -4.47 8.96
N THR A 143 -5.07 -5.66 8.89
CA THR A 143 -3.91 -6.04 9.71
C THR A 143 -2.73 -5.06 9.57
N PRO A 144 -2.20 -4.81 8.38
CA PRO A 144 -1.03 -3.94 8.22
C PRO A 144 -1.32 -2.45 8.37
N VAL A 145 -2.60 -2.04 8.36
CA VAL A 145 -3.00 -0.64 8.52
C VAL A 145 -3.34 -0.31 9.97
N PHE A 146 -4.24 -1.07 10.58
CA PHE A 146 -4.78 -0.71 11.88
C PHE A 146 -3.91 -1.15 13.05
N ILE A 147 -3.29 -2.34 13.01
CA ILE A 147 -2.47 -2.82 14.12
C ILE A 147 -1.28 -1.89 14.41
N PRO A 148 -0.46 -1.49 13.43
CA PRO A 148 0.62 -0.53 13.69
C PRO A 148 0.13 0.82 14.21
N LEU A 149 -1.04 1.29 13.77
CA LEU A 149 -1.56 2.60 14.13
C LEU A 149 -2.14 2.71 15.55
N VAL A 150 -2.56 1.60 16.16
CA VAL A 150 -2.99 1.58 17.56
C VAL A 150 -1.85 1.33 18.55
N ASN A 151 -0.62 1.25 18.07
CA ASN A 151 0.57 1.16 18.91
C ASN A 151 0.93 2.53 19.51
N SER A 152 1.37 2.58 20.78
CA SER A 152 1.75 3.83 21.46
C SER A 152 2.82 4.64 20.73
N ALA A 153 3.80 3.97 20.10
CA ALA A 153 4.82 4.64 19.30
C ALA A 153 4.24 5.33 18.04
N SER A 154 3.12 4.84 17.49
CA SER A 154 2.40 5.53 16.42
C SER A 154 1.70 6.79 16.92
N THR A 155 1.20 6.77 18.15
CA THR A 155 0.61 7.96 18.77
C THR A 155 1.61 9.09 18.88
N GLU A 156 2.85 8.82 19.27
CA GLU A 156 3.94 9.80 19.32
C GLU A 156 4.30 10.32 17.91
N ALA A 157 4.37 9.43 16.93
CA ALA A 157 4.64 9.80 15.54
C ALA A 157 3.51 10.69 14.96
N LEU A 158 2.25 10.35 15.21
CA LEU A 158 1.10 11.16 14.81
C LEU A 158 1.09 12.52 15.53
N ALA A 159 1.44 12.55 16.82
CA ALA A 159 1.53 13.78 17.60
C ALA A 159 2.54 14.76 17.02
N SER A 160 3.69 14.26 16.54
CA SER A 160 4.73 15.09 15.94
C SER A 160 4.32 15.67 14.58
N VAL A 161 3.41 15.00 13.87
CA VAL A 161 2.94 15.40 12.53
C VAL A 161 1.66 16.24 12.62
N ASN A 162 0.66 15.78 13.35
CA ASN A 162 -0.59 16.49 13.58
C ASN A 162 -1.22 16.06 14.91
N PRO A 163 -1.13 16.89 15.97
CA PRO A 163 -1.68 16.55 17.30
C PRO A 163 -3.18 16.22 17.32
N ALA A 164 -3.96 16.74 16.35
CA ALA A 164 -5.38 16.42 16.25
C ALA A 164 -5.68 14.94 15.94
N LEU A 165 -4.67 14.19 15.48
CA LEU A 165 -4.83 12.77 15.13
C LEU A 165 -4.48 11.82 16.29
N ILE A 166 -4.01 12.32 17.43
CA ILE A 166 -3.57 11.48 18.57
C ILE A 166 -4.69 10.55 19.02
N ASP A 167 -5.89 11.06 19.16
CA ASP A 167 -7.05 10.34 19.70
C ASP A 167 -8.05 9.93 18.60
N TRP A 168 -7.55 9.58 17.42
CA TRP A 168 -8.40 9.17 16.28
C TRP A 168 -9.26 7.95 16.61
N HIS A 169 -8.79 7.05 17.47
CA HIS A 169 -9.47 5.81 17.88
C HIS A 169 -10.39 6.00 19.10
N GLN A 170 -10.44 7.20 19.71
CA GLN A 170 -11.31 7.53 20.86
C GLN A 170 -11.21 6.53 22.01
N GLY A 171 -9.99 6.15 22.40
CA GLY A 171 -9.73 5.18 23.45
C GLY A 171 -10.09 3.72 23.13
N ARG A 172 -10.32 3.39 21.84
CA ARG A 172 -10.68 2.03 21.39
C ARG A 172 -9.49 1.24 20.81
N ASP A 173 -8.27 1.67 21.06
CA ASP A 173 -7.03 1.05 20.62
C ASP A 173 -6.98 -0.45 20.91
N SER A 174 -7.24 -0.84 22.16
CA SER A 174 -7.24 -2.26 22.56
C SER A 174 -8.33 -3.08 21.85
N GLN A 175 -9.54 -2.53 21.67
CA GLN A 175 -10.62 -3.22 20.95
C GLN A 175 -10.28 -3.39 19.47
N ILE A 176 -9.68 -2.38 18.83
CA ILE A 176 -9.23 -2.46 17.45
C ILE A 176 -8.13 -3.51 17.33
N LEU A 177 -7.11 -3.47 18.20
CA LEU A 177 -6.02 -4.44 18.21
C LEU A 177 -6.54 -5.87 18.35
N VAL A 178 -7.35 -6.13 19.37
CA VAL A 178 -7.90 -7.47 19.62
C VAL A 178 -8.82 -7.91 18.49
N GLY A 179 -9.71 -7.04 18.03
CA GLY A 179 -10.67 -7.36 16.96
C GLY A 179 -9.98 -7.71 15.64
N VAL A 180 -9.02 -6.89 15.19
CA VAL A 180 -8.28 -7.14 13.94
C VAL A 180 -7.40 -8.37 14.07
N THR A 181 -6.70 -8.55 15.19
CA THR A 181 -5.87 -9.73 15.44
C THR A 181 -6.71 -11.01 15.44
N ALA A 182 -7.81 -11.04 16.21
CA ALA A 182 -8.68 -12.20 16.28
C ALA A 182 -9.28 -12.55 14.90
N PHE A 183 -9.76 -11.57 14.15
CA PHE A 183 -10.29 -11.79 12.81
C PHE A 183 -9.22 -12.35 11.88
N THR A 184 -7.99 -11.86 11.95
CA THR A 184 -6.88 -12.34 11.12
C THR A 184 -6.49 -13.77 11.48
N VAL A 185 -6.45 -14.11 12.79
CA VAL A 185 -6.20 -15.49 13.24
C VAL A 185 -7.29 -16.45 12.74
N VAL A 186 -8.56 -16.06 12.85
CA VAL A 186 -9.67 -16.85 12.29
C VAL A 186 -9.51 -17.03 10.79
N THR A 187 -9.11 -15.98 10.07
CA THR A 187 -8.87 -16.05 8.63
C THR A 187 -7.71 -16.99 8.28
N ILE A 188 -6.62 -16.97 9.05
CA ILE A 188 -5.51 -17.91 8.87
C ILE A 188 -6.02 -19.35 8.98
N VAL A 189 -6.82 -19.65 9.97
CA VAL A 189 -7.45 -20.98 10.16
C VAL A 189 -8.35 -21.34 8.97
N VAL A 190 -9.19 -20.41 8.51
CA VAL A 190 -10.01 -20.61 7.29
C VAL A 190 -9.16 -20.89 6.06
N MET A 191 -8.02 -20.21 5.89
CA MET A 191 -7.10 -20.48 4.78
C MET A 191 -6.46 -21.88 4.89
N ILE A 192 -6.06 -22.30 6.08
CA ILE A 192 -5.49 -23.64 6.32
C ILE A 192 -6.51 -24.74 5.94
N PHE A 193 -7.73 -24.65 6.45
CA PHE A 193 -8.79 -25.62 6.12
C PHE A 193 -9.18 -25.57 4.64
N GLY A 194 -9.10 -24.40 4.00
CA GLY A 194 -9.29 -24.22 2.57
C GLY A 194 -8.12 -24.69 1.70
N LYS A 195 -7.08 -25.32 2.29
CA LYS A 195 -5.83 -25.76 1.62
C LYS A 195 -5.08 -24.61 0.93
N ARG A 196 -5.20 -23.41 1.48
CA ARG A 196 -4.54 -22.16 1.03
C ARG A 196 -3.37 -21.81 1.96
N LEU A 197 -2.44 -22.77 2.14
CA LEU A 197 -1.34 -22.65 3.11
C LEU A 197 -0.42 -21.46 2.81
N ARG A 198 -0.26 -21.10 1.54
CA ARG A 198 0.56 -19.96 1.15
C ARG A 198 -0.07 -18.64 1.55
N GLU A 199 -1.39 -18.52 1.43
CA GLU A 199 -2.16 -17.36 1.87
C GLU A 199 -2.23 -17.28 3.40
N ALA A 200 -2.33 -18.43 4.07
CA ALA A 200 -2.20 -18.48 5.53
C ALA A 200 -0.82 -17.97 5.98
N LEU A 201 0.26 -18.38 5.32
CA LEU A 201 1.61 -17.89 5.61
C LEU A 201 1.73 -16.38 5.35
N ASP A 202 1.18 -15.88 4.25
CA ASP A 202 1.17 -14.44 3.96
C ASP A 202 0.50 -13.65 5.10
N LEU A 203 -0.65 -14.11 5.61
CA LEU A 203 -1.35 -13.48 6.73
C LEU A 203 -0.58 -13.60 8.05
N VAL A 204 0.09 -14.73 8.31
CA VAL A 204 0.96 -14.89 9.49
C VAL A 204 2.11 -13.89 9.45
N LEU A 205 2.75 -13.72 8.28
CA LEU A 205 3.85 -12.75 8.12
C LEU A 205 3.35 -11.31 8.30
N LEU A 206 2.19 -10.95 7.74
CA LEU A 206 1.61 -9.62 7.91
C LEU A 206 1.23 -9.35 9.37
N LEU A 207 0.64 -10.33 10.05
CA LEU A 207 0.26 -10.21 11.45
C LEU A 207 1.50 -10.09 12.36
N ALA A 208 2.50 -10.94 12.15
CA ALA A 208 3.74 -10.90 12.91
C ALA A 208 4.50 -9.58 12.68
N LEU A 209 4.57 -9.11 11.42
CA LEU A 209 5.19 -7.82 11.09
C LEU A 209 4.49 -6.67 11.80
N ALA A 210 3.14 -6.64 11.77
CA ALA A 210 2.35 -5.58 12.37
C ALA A 210 2.42 -5.55 13.90
N LEU A 211 2.58 -6.72 14.55
CA LEU A 211 2.66 -6.84 16.02
C LEU A 211 4.07 -6.64 16.57
N ILE A 212 5.11 -6.99 15.81
CA ILE A 212 6.50 -7.08 16.31
C ILE A 212 7.34 -5.89 15.88
N ALA A 213 7.19 -5.45 14.63
CA ALA A 213 8.04 -4.37 14.11
C ALA A 213 7.55 -3.00 14.62
N PRO A 214 8.48 -2.03 14.81
CA PRO A 214 8.08 -0.65 15.07
C PRO A 214 7.10 -0.16 13.99
N PRO A 215 6.08 0.63 14.34
CA PRO A 215 4.97 0.93 13.45
C PRO A 215 5.34 1.49 12.09
N LEU A 216 6.28 2.45 12.04
CA LEU A 216 6.73 3.04 10.78
C LEU A 216 7.57 2.06 9.94
N ILE A 217 8.27 1.12 10.57
CA ILE A 217 9.01 0.05 9.88
C ILE A 217 8.02 -1.00 9.34
N ALA A 218 7.01 -1.38 10.13
CA ALA A 218 5.94 -2.26 9.66
C ALA A 218 5.24 -1.67 8.44
N PHE A 219 4.88 -0.38 8.49
CA PHE A 219 4.31 0.36 7.36
C PHE A 219 5.26 0.38 6.16
N ALA A 220 6.53 0.71 6.36
CA ALA A 220 7.51 0.82 5.28
C ALA A 220 7.68 -0.51 4.52
N ILE A 221 7.83 -1.62 5.24
CA ILE A 221 7.99 -2.95 4.66
C ILE A 221 6.69 -3.36 3.95
N TYR A 222 5.55 -3.16 4.61
CA TYR A 222 4.26 -3.50 4.02
C TYR A 222 3.98 -2.68 2.76
N PHE A 223 4.05 -1.36 2.86
CA PHE A 223 3.70 -0.48 1.74
C PHE A 223 4.69 -0.61 0.58
N GLY A 224 6.01 -0.50 0.86
CA GLY A 224 7.05 -0.52 -0.16
C GLY A 224 7.33 -1.92 -0.73
N CYS A 225 7.55 -2.92 0.14
CA CYS A 225 8.01 -4.23 -0.29
C CYS A 225 6.88 -5.26 -0.52
N TRP A 226 5.67 -4.99 -0.03
CA TRP A 226 4.52 -5.87 -0.20
C TRP A 226 3.50 -5.29 -1.17
N HIS A 227 2.78 -4.26 -0.75
CA HIS A 227 1.69 -3.68 -1.53
C HIS A 227 2.16 -3.11 -2.87
N ALA A 228 3.13 -2.20 -2.87
CA ALA A 228 3.61 -1.54 -4.09
C ALA A 228 4.21 -2.53 -5.09
N MET A 229 5.00 -3.51 -4.62
CA MET A 229 5.61 -4.52 -5.47
C MET A 229 4.55 -5.42 -6.13
N ARG A 230 3.57 -5.90 -5.36
CA ARG A 230 2.47 -6.75 -5.86
C ARG A 230 1.57 -5.98 -6.82
N HIS A 231 1.25 -4.72 -6.50
CA HIS A 231 0.47 -3.88 -7.40
C HIS A 231 1.22 -3.59 -8.71
N THR A 232 2.50 -3.21 -8.65
CA THR A 232 3.34 -2.99 -9.83
C THR A 232 3.44 -4.23 -10.72
N ALA A 233 3.51 -5.44 -10.12
CA ALA A 233 3.45 -6.68 -10.90
C ALA A 233 2.17 -6.74 -11.75
N ARG A 234 1.02 -6.36 -11.20
CA ARG A 234 -0.25 -6.36 -11.92
C ARG A 234 -0.28 -5.33 -13.04
N LEU A 235 0.35 -4.16 -12.86
CA LEU A 235 0.48 -3.15 -13.90
C LEU A 235 1.26 -3.67 -15.13
N THR A 236 2.20 -4.61 -14.96
CA THR A 236 2.91 -5.22 -16.08
C THR A 236 1.99 -5.91 -17.09
N LEU A 237 0.80 -6.33 -16.65
CA LEU A 237 -0.22 -6.98 -17.50
C LEU A 237 -0.99 -5.99 -18.39
N SER A 238 -0.90 -4.68 -18.09
CA SER A 238 -1.67 -3.63 -18.78
C SER A 238 -0.78 -2.70 -19.63
N LEU A 239 0.53 -2.69 -19.37
CA LEU A 239 1.46 -1.79 -20.04
C LEU A 239 2.09 -2.46 -21.30
N PRO A 240 1.95 -1.89 -22.50
CA PRO A 240 2.43 -2.53 -23.76
C PRO A 240 3.89 -2.96 -23.72
N LYS A 241 4.80 -2.09 -23.24
CA LYS A 241 6.24 -2.40 -23.14
C LYS A 241 6.51 -3.52 -22.11
N SER A 242 5.73 -3.61 -21.05
CA SER A 242 5.85 -4.70 -20.05
C SER A 242 5.36 -6.02 -20.63
N ILE A 243 4.25 -6.02 -21.36
CA ILE A 243 3.71 -7.19 -22.06
C ILE A 243 4.70 -7.73 -23.09
N GLU A 244 5.32 -6.83 -23.89
CA GLU A 244 6.35 -7.21 -24.84
C GLU A 244 7.55 -7.88 -24.15
N ALA A 245 8.06 -7.30 -23.06
CA ALA A 245 9.14 -7.87 -22.28
C ALA A 245 8.78 -9.22 -21.66
N LEU A 246 7.53 -9.41 -21.18
CA LEU A 246 7.03 -10.70 -20.70
C LEU A 246 6.98 -11.76 -21.81
N ASN A 247 6.58 -11.37 -23.02
CA ASN A 247 6.59 -12.27 -24.18
C ASN A 247 8.02 -12.73 -24.53
N GLN A 248 9.00 -11.84 -24.38
CA GLN A 248 10.42 -12.11 -24.60
C GLN A 248 11.10 -12.86 -23.43
N GLY A 249 10.38 -13.17 -22.33
CA GLY A 249 10.93 -13.84 -21.17
C GLY A 249 11.74 -12.96 -20.22
N SER A 250 11.72 -11.63 -20.39
CA SER A 250 12.48 -10.69 -19.59
C SER A 250 11.64 -10.10 -18.44
N ASN A 251 11.48 -10.88 -17.36
CA ASN A 251 10.68 -10.49 -16.19
C ASN A 251 11.18 -9.18 -15.53
N LYS A 252 12.50 -9.02 -15.40
CA LYS A 252 13.12 -7.82 -14.84
C LYS A 252 12.78 -6.59 -15.69
N GLN A 253 12.91 -6.68 -17.00
CA GLN A 253 12.59 -5.56 -17.89
C GLN A 253 11.09 -5.23 -17.86
N ALA A 254 10.23 -6.24 -17.82
CA ALA A 254 8.79 -6.05 -17.69
C ALA A 254 8.44 -5.25 -16.43
N PHE A 255 9.04 -5.59 -15.30
CA PHE A 255 8.84 -4.88 -14.04
C PHE A 255 9.39 -3.45 -14.08
N LEU A 256 10.61 -3.24 -14.59
CA LEU A 256 11.18 -1.91 -14.73
C LEU A 256 10.37 -1.00 -15.66
N ASN A 257 9.79 -1.53 -16.72
CA ASN A 257 8.88 -0.80 -17.61
C ASN A 257 7.59 -0.35 -16.90
N ALA A 258 7.23 -0.97 -15.78
CA ALA A 258 6.11 -0.57 -14.94
C ALA A 258 6.51 0.36 -13.78
N VAL A 259 7.80 0.54 -13.48
CA VAL A 259 8.28 1.44 -12.41
C VAL A 259 8.75 2.79 -12.98
N ILE A 260 9.64 2.74 -13.98
CA ILE A 260 10.36 3.93 -14.48
C ILE A 260 9.42 5.07 -14.90
N PRO A 261 8.32 4.83 -15.64
CA PRO A 261 7.44 5.91 -16.08
C PRO A 261 6.71 6.64 -14.94
N GLY A 262 6.65 6.03 -13.74
CA GLY A 262 6.05 6.62 -12.55
C GLY A 262 7.00 7.48 -11.72
N LEU A 263 8.32 7.37 -11.92
CA LEU A 263 9.31 8.11 -11.13
C LEU A 263 9.15 9.65 -11.17
N PRO A 264 8.78 10.30 -12.29
CA PRO A 264 8.56 11.74 -12.28
C PRO A 264 7.49 12.22 -11.30
N ALA A 265 6.47 11.40 -11.04
CA ALA A 265 5.41 11.76 -10.09
C ALA A 265 5.91 11.82 -8.64
N LEU A 266 6.93 11.03 -8.31
CA LEU A 266 7.59 11.11 -7.01
C LEU A 266 8.15 12.52 -6.76
N ILE A 267 8.88 13.07 -7.73
CA ILE A 267 9.44 14.42 -7.66
C ILE A 267 8.31 15.43 -7.54
N GLY A 268 7.27 15.32 -8.38
CA GLY A 268 6.10 16.19 -8.35
C GLY A 268 5.38 16.19 -6.99
N THR A 269 5.20 15.02 -6.39
CA THR A 269 4.55 14.89 -5.08
C THR A 269 5.32 15.63 -3.99
N PHE A 270 6.65 15.47 -3.93
CA PHE A 270 7.45 16.15 -2.93
C PHE A 270 7.60 17.66 -3.20
N VAL A 271 7.63 18.09 -4.47
CA VAL A 271 7.60 19.52 -4.81
C VAL A 271 6.29 20.18 -4.35
N VAL A 272 5.14 19.54 -4.62
CA VAL A 272 3.84 20.06 -4.16
C VAL A 272 3.77 20.13 -2.64
N ALA A 273 4.23 19.09 -1.95
CA ALA A 273 4.27 19.06 -0.50
C ALA A 273 5.17 20.17 0.08
N ALA A 274 6.33 20.41 -0.52
CA ALA A 274 7.23 21.49 -0.12
C ALA A 274 6.61 22.88 -0.33
N VAL A 275 5.94 23.13 -1.45
CA VAL A 275 5.25 24.39 -1.73
C VAL A 275 4.15 24.63 -0.70
N LEU A 276 3.35 23.62 -0.36
CA LEU A 276 2.31 23.72 0.65
C LEU A 276 2.88 23.99 2.05
N ALA A 277 3.97 23.31 2.42
CA ALA A 277 4.63 23.52 3.71
C ALA A 277 5.23 24.93 3.84
N LEU A 278 5.86 25.45 2.79
CA LEU A 278 6.43 26.81 2.79
C LEU A 278 5.36 27.90 2.91
N SER A 279 4.13 27.64 2.46
CA SER A 279 3.01 28.58 2.61
C SER A 279 2.56 28.74 4.07
N GLY A 280 2.82 27.75 4.93
CA GLY A 280 2.41 27.74 6.35
C GLY A 280 3.44 28.29 7.34
N GLN A 281 4.63 28.71 6.93
CA GLN A 281 5.70 29.30 7.76
C GLN A 281 6.44 28.35 8.73
N LYS A 282 6.12 27.04 8.80
CA LYS A 282 6.84 26.04 9.61
C LYS A 282 7.26 24.85 8.73
N PHE A 283 8.50 24.89 8.24
CA PHE A 283 8.93 23.94 7.20
C PHE A 283 9.01 22.47 7.64
N SER A 284 9.48 22.16 8.85
CA SER A 284 9.73 20.78 9.24
C SER A 284 8.45 19.96 9.48
N ASP A 285 7.60 20.43 10.39
CA ASP A 285 6.41 19.68 10.82
C ASP A 285 5.30 19.75 9.76
N GLU A 286 5.13 20.91 9.14
CA GLU A 286 4.15 21.10 8.06
C GLU A 286 4.53 20.36 6.78
N PHE A 287 5.82 20.20 6.47
CA PHE A 287 6.26 19.44 5.30
C PHE A 287 5.82 17.97 5.40
N PHE A 288 6.04 17.33 6.55
CA PHE A 288 5.62 15.93 6.73
C PHE A 288 4.10 15.78 6.70
N TRP A 289 3.38 16.68 7.38
CA TRP A 289 1.92 16.69 7.36
C TRP A 289 1.39 16.87 5.93
N MET A 290 1.86 17.88 5.20
CA MET A 290 1.43 18.13 3.83
C MET A 290 1.81 17.01 2.88
N SER A 291 2.98 16.38 3.07
CA SER A 291 3.36 15.20 2.29
C SER A 291 2.38 14.05 2.47
N LEU A 292 1.96 13.78 3.71
CA LEU A 292 0.95 12.76 4.01
C LEU A 292 -0.42 13.13 3.41
N VAL A 293 -0.86 14.37 3.57
CA VAL A 293 -2.13 14.86 3.00
C VAL A 293 -2.15 14.70 1.48
N VAL A 294 -1.07 15.08 0.79
CA VAL A 294 -0.97 14.94 -0.67
C VAL A 294 -0.99 13.47 -1.08
N VAL A 295 -0.23 12.60 -0.42
CA VAL A 295 -0.21 11.17 -0.71
C VAL A 295 -1.60 10.56 -0.49
N TRP A 296 -2.25 10.85 0.63
CA TRP A 296 -3.60 10.37 0.91
C TRP A 296 -4.63 10.90 -0.08
N ALA A 297 -4.54 12.17 -0.45
CA ALA A 297 -5.44 12.76 -1.43
C ALA A 297 -5.29 12.13 -2.82
N LEU A 298 -4.06 11.83 -3.25
CA LEU A 298 -3.78 11.11 -4.50
C LEU A 298 -4.27 9.65 -4.45
N THR A 299 -4.30 9.04 -3.27
CA THR A 299 -4.80 7.67 -3.10
C THR A 299 -6.30 7.57 -3.44
N VAL A 300 -7.10 8.63 -3.20
CA VAL A 300 -8.55 8.60 -3.47
C VAL A 300 -8.87 8.36 -4.94
N PRO A 301 -8.40 9.15 -5.92
CA PRO A 301 -8.66 8.87 -7.33
C PRO A 301 -7.94 7.58 -7.79
N HIS A 302 -6.75 7.27 -7.26
CA HIS A 302 -6.04 6.02 -7.54
C HIS A 302 -6.90 4.79 -7.22
N MET A 303 -7.53 4.74 -6.05
CA MET A 303 -8.41 3.63 -5.66
C MET A 303 -9.60 3.47 -6.61
N ALA A 304 -10.15 4.57 -7.11
CA ALA A 304 -11.25 4.51 -8.10
C ALA A 304 -10.80 3.88 -9.43
N VAL A 305 -9.59 4.20 -9.87
CA VAL A 305 -8.99 3.62 -11.09
C VAL A 305 -8.68 2.14 -10.90
N THR A 306 -8.02 1.79 -9.81
CA THR A 306 -7.61 0.40 -9.53
C THR A 306 -8.80 -0.52 -9.30
N ALA A 307 -9.94 -0.01 -8.83
CA ALA A 307 -11.17 -0.79 -8.67
C ALA A 307 -11.61 -1.49 -9.97
N LYS A 308 -11.35 -0.89 -11.14
CA LYS A 308 -11.61 -1.52 -12.44
C LYS A 308 -10.67 -2.69 -12.72
N LEU A 309 -9.37 -2.50 -12.44
CA LEU A 309 -8.34 -3.56 -12.59
C LEU A 309 -8.60 -4.70 -11.61
N ASP A 310 -8.97 -4.37 -10.37
CA ASP A 310 -9.26 -5.34 -9.33
C ASP A 310 -10.48 -6.18 -9.67
N ARG A 311 -11.54 -5.55 -10.17
CA ARG A 311 -12.74 -6.27 -10.62
C ARG A 311 -12.39 -7.27 -11.72
N ALA A 312 -11.62 -6.88 -12.73
CA ALA A 312 -11.19 -7.76 -13.82
C ALA A 312 -10.33 -8.95 -13.33
N ALA A 313 -9.51 -8.75 -12.32
CA ALA A 313 -8.73 -9.81 -11.71
C ALA A 313 -9.58 -10.75 -10.83
N LEU A 314 -10.62 -10.23 -10.20
CA LEU A 314 -11.45 -10.97 -9.25
C LEU A 314 -12.65 -11.68 -9.93
N THR A 315 -13.08 -11.31 -11.11
CA THR A 315 -14.05 -12.05 -11.91
C THR A 315 -13.40 -13.15 -12.72
#